data_1f9ca1aa551e1715b72e454cf3742b7b
#
_entry.id   1f9ca1aa551e1715b72e454cf3742b7b
#
_cell.length_a   1.000
_cell.length_b   1.000
_cell.length_c   1.000
_cell.angle_alpha   90.00
_cell.angle_beta   90.00
_cell.angle_gamma   90.00
#
_symmetry.space_group_name_H-M   'P 1'
#
loop_
_entity.id
_entity.type
_entity.pdbx_description
1 polymer ?
#
loop_
_entity_poly.entity_id
_entity_poly.type
_entity_poly.pdbx_seq_one_letter_code
_entity_poly.pdbx_strand_id
1 'polypeptide(L)'
;MADSFQRVPSGIPGLDEMLEGGFPFPSVILLAGSAGTGKTTFCQKFLTTGANAGEQCLYLTTLSEPTQWMLRFATQFGYVNKRHFGKEIIYVDMGEIVRKGKPADLLSFVDEQVGTIMPQRIVIDPITVVGEFMEKNYRSFLFDLSNKLKNWQAVTLLTGEVKPNELYPAEAAYATDGVILLRFIEEDGARRKYIEILKMRGTNHASGRQSIDITKQDGIVVLKSKF
;
A
#
# COMPACT_ATOMS: atom_id res chain seq x y z
N MET A 1 18.08 18.72 19.53
CA MET A 1 18.21 17.50 18.70
C MET A 1 16.91 17.41 17.89
N ALA A 2 16.98 17.37 16.56
CA ALA A 2 15.76 17.17 15.79
C ALA A 2 15.22 15.77 16.14
N ASP A 3 13.97 15.70 16.59
CA ASP A 3 13.28 14.43 16.78
C ASP A 3 13.31 13.69 15.43
N SER A 4 14.09 12.61 15.37
CA SER A 4 14.12 11.77 14.18
C SER A 4 12.75 11.11 14.07
N PHE A 5 12.08 11.28 12.93
CA PHE A 5 10.84 10.56 12.65
C PHE A 5 11.03 9.06 12.90
N GLN A 6 10.10 8.46 13.65
CA GLN A 6 10.03 7.02 13.72
C GLN A 6 9.79 6.46 12.32
N ARG A 7 10.55 5.42 11.96
CA ARG A 7 10.46 4.76 10.65
C ARG A 7 9.93 3.34 10.80
N VAL A 8 9.06 2.95 9.89
CA VAL A 8 8.52 1.58 9.80
C VAL A 8 9.11 0.91 8.57
N PRO A 9 9.91 -0.15 8.72
CA PRO A 9 10.51 -0.85 7.59
C PRO A 9 9.45 -1.42 6.64
N SER A 10 9.67 -1.25 5.34
CA SER A 10 8.81 -1.87 4.32
C SER A 10 8.99 -3.38 4.23
N GLY A 11 10.19 -3.85 4.57
CA GLY A 11 10.64 -5.22 4.40
C GLY A 11 10.96 -5.59 2.95
N ILE A 12 10.95 -4.60 2.05
CA ILE A 12 11.30 -4.77 0.65
C ILE A 12 12.80 -4.49 0.50
N PRO A 13 13.61 -5.48 0.10
CA PRO A 13 15.04 -5.28 -0.08
C PRO A 13 15.35 -4.10 -1.00
N GLY A 14 16.20 -3.18 -0.57
CA GLY A 14 16.62 -2.00 -1.30
C GLY A 14 15.67 -0.79 -1.20
N LEU A 15 14.41 -0.97 -0.78
CA LEU A 15 13.46 0.16 -0.67
C LEU A 15 13.69 0.99 0.59
N ASP A 16 13.95 0.37 1.72
CA ASP A 16 14.13 1.08 2.98
C ASP A 16 15.34 2.03 2.93
N GLU A 17 16.38 1.66 2.18
CA GLU A 17 17.54 2.54 1.91
C GLU A 17 17.12 3.80 1.13
N MET A 18 16.15 3.68 0.20
CA MET A 18 15.61 4.81 -0.56
C MET A 18 14.74 5.74 0.29
N LEU A 19 14.30 5.28 1.46
CA LEU A 19 13.36 5.93 2.37
C LEU A 19 14.00 6.31 3.72
N GLU A 20 15.33 6.42 3.80
CA GLU A 20 16.04 6.72 5.07
C GLU A 20 15.71 5.73 6.20
N GLY A 21 15.48 4.46 5.87
CA GLY A 21 15.23 3.38 6.83
C GLY A 21 13.78 2.90 6.89
N GLY A 22 12.88 3.42 6.05
CA GLY A 22 11.49 2.99 5.95
C GLY A 22 10.47 4.12 5.89
N PHE A 23 9.21 3.77 6.01
CA PHE A 23 8.11 4.74 5.94
C PHE A 23 8.05 5.63 7.18
N PRO A 24 7.79 6.95 7.05
CA PRO A 24 7.51 7.82 8.18
C PRO A 24 6.30 7.32 8.98
N PHE A 25 6.34 7.40 10.30
CA PHE A 25 5.25 6.99 11.18
C PHE A 25 4.70 8.18 11.98
N PRO A 26 3.37 8.37 12.02
CA PRO A 26 2.35 7.74 11.17
C PRO A 26 2.31 8.36 9.77
N SER A 27 1.89 7.61 8.76
CA SER A 27 1.73 8.14 7.39
C SER A 27 0.74 7.35 6.54
N VAL A 28 0.18 8.04 5.54
CA VAL A 28 -0.66 7.43 4.50
C VAL A 28 0.05 7.57 3.16
N ILE A 29 0.27 6.47 2.47
CA ILE A 29 1.10 6.38 1.28
C ILE A 29 0.27 5.79 0.14
N LEU A 30 0.23 6.46 -1.00
CA LEU A 30 -0.33 5.93 -2.23
C LEU A 30 0.72 5.06 -2.94
N LEU A 31 0.40 3.80 -3.16
CA LEU A 31 1.11 2.87 -4.03
C LEU A 31 0.35 2.74 -5.34
N ALA A 32 0.77 3.46 -6.36
CA ALA A 32 0.08 3.52 -7.64
C ALA A 32 0.79 2.69 -8.71
N GLY A 33 0.03 2.16 -9.67
CA GLY A 33 0.56 1.42 -10.80
C GLY A 33 -0.53 0.72 -11.59
N SER A 34 -0.28 0.40 -12.84
CA SER A 34 -1.21 -0.39 -13.67
C SER A 34 -1.31 -1.84 -13.19
N ALA A 35 -2.27 -2.59 -13.71
CA ALA A 35 -2.44 -4.00 -13.38
C ALA A 35 -1.16 -4.81 -13.66
N GLY A 36 -0.81 -5.73 -12.77
CA GLY A 36 0.37 -6.61 -12.91
C GLY A 36 1.71 -5.97 -12.53
N THR A 37 1.78 -4.71 -12.09
CA THR A 37 3.04 -4.06 -11.68
C THR A 37 3.59 -4.58 -10.34
N GLY A 38 2.77 -5.26 -9.52
CA GLY A 38 3.20 -5.87 -8.26
C GLY A 38 2.65 -5.18 -7.00
N LYS A 39 1.62 -4.32 -7.10
CA LYS A 39 1.02 -3.62 -5.95
C LYS A 39 0.63 -4.57 -4.81
N THR A 40 -0.13 -5.61 -5.12
CA THR A 40 -0.58 -6.59 -4.12
C THR A 40 0.61 -7.35 -3.49
N THR A 41 1.63 -7.71 -4.29
CA THR A 41 2.86 -8.35 -3.77
C THR A 41 3.61 -7.41 -2.82
N PHE A 42 3.69 -6.12 -3.15
CA PHE A 42 4.26 -5.09 -2.29
C PHE A 42 3.52 -5.01 -0.94
N CYS A 43 2.19 -4.90 -0.99
CA CYS A 43 1.35 -4.84 0.20
C CYS A 43 1.46 -6.08 1.08
N GLN A 44 1.49 -7.26 0.48
CA GLN A 44 1.67 -8.52 1.22
C GLN A 44 3.04 -8.60 1.89
N LYS A 45 4.11 -8.15 1.22
CA LYS A 45 5.45 -8.09 1.82
C LYS A 45 5.48 -7.15 3.01
N PHE A 46 4.89 -5.96 2.86
CA PHE A 46 4.78 -4.96 3.92
C PHE A 46 4.05 -5.50 5.17
N LEU A 47 2.89 -6.15 4.99
CA LEU A 47 2.13 -6.72 6.11
C LEU A 47 2.84 -7.93 6.73
N THR A 48 3.41 -8.82 5.91
CA THR A 48 4.14 -9.99 6.43
C THR A 48 5.37 -9.57 7.23
N THR A 49 6.02 -8.48 6.86
CA THR A 49 7.16 -7.93 7.63
C THR A 49 6.72 -7.47 9.01
N GLY A 50 5.58 -6.77 9.12
CA GLY A 50 5.02 -6.39 10.41
C GLY A 50 4.58 -7.59 11.24
N ALA A 51 3.86 -8.53 10.63
CA ALA A 51 3.42 -9.74 11.32
C ALA A 51 4.58 -10.57 11.87
N ASN A 52 5.70 -10.67 11.13
CA ASN A 52 6.92 -11.31 11.62
C ASN A 52 7.56 -10.57 12.81
N ALA A 53 7.30 -9.27 12.95
CA ALA A 53 7.72 -8.45 14.10
C ALA A 53 6.69 -8.46 15.25
N GLY A 54 5.57 -9.21 15.12
CA GLY A 54 4.49 -9.29 16.11
C GLY A 54 3.49 -8.14 16.03
N GLU A 55 3.52 -7.32 14.96
CA GLU A 55 2.59 -6.22 14.75
C GLU A 55 1.23 -6.74 14.24
N GLN A 56 0.14 -6.08 14.68
CA GLN A 56 -1.18 -6.29 14.07
C GLN A 56 -1.25 -5.58 12.72
N CYS A 57 -1.78 -6.28 11.73
CA CYS A 57 -1.84 -5.84 10.35
C CYS A 57 -3.26 -6.02 9.80
N LEU A 58 -3.77 -5.02 9.09
CA LEU A 58 -5.11 -5.02 8.52
C LEU A 58 -5.05 -4.86 7.00
N TYR A 59 -5.69 -5.76 6.27
CA TYR A 59 -5.90 -5.66 4.84
C TYR A 59 -7.39 -5.49 4.53
N LEU A 60 -7.74 -4.36 3.95
CA LEU A 60 -9.09 -4.00 3.53
C LEU A 60 -9.19 -4.11 2.00
N THR A 61 -9.93 -5.09 1.49
CA THR A 61 -10.18 -5.20 0.04
C THR A 61 -11.49 -4.51 -0.35
N THR A 62 -11.47 -3.82 -1.49
CA THR A 62 -12.65 -3.14 -2.04
C THR A 62 -13.32 -3.91 -3.18
N LEU A 63 -12.74 -5.04 -3.61
CA LEU A 63 -13.13 -5.78 -4.81
C LEU A 63 -14.07 -6.97 -4.55
N SER A 64 -14.45 -7.24 -3.31
CA SER A 64 -15.22 -8.45 -2.94
C SER A 64 -14.49 -9.75 -3.36
N GLU A 65 -13.17 -9.74 -3.30
CA GLU A 65 -12.38 -10.94 -3.56
C GLU A 65 -12.40 -11.82 -2.31
N PRO A 66 -12.81 -13.10 -2.42
CA PRO A 66 -12.79 -14.00 -1.27
C PRO A 66 -11.37 -14.15 -0.71
N THR A 67 -11.21 -13.96 0.59
CA THR A 67 -9.92 -14.06 1.31
C THR A 67 -9.15 -15.33 0.98
N GLN A 68 -9.84 -16.44 0.71
CA GLN A 68 -9.23 -17.71 0.34
C GLN A 68 -8.40 -17.64 -0.96
N TRP A 69 -8.85 -16.86 -1.95
CA TRP A 69 -8.11 -16.69 -3.20
C TRP A 69 -6.85 -15.87 -2.99
N MET A 70 -6.96 -14.78 -2.24
CA MET A 70 -5.79 -13.98 -1.87
C MET A 70 -4.75 -14.81 -1.12
N LEU A 71 -5.16 -15.60 -0.14
CA LEU A 71 -4.28 -16.51 0.59
C LEU A 71 -3.62 -17.55 -0.31
N ARG A 72 -4.38 -18.11 -1.25
CA ARG A 72 -3.85 -19.09 -2.22
C ARG A 72 -2.70 -18.52 -3.03
N PHE A 73 -2.80 -17.28 -3.49
CA PHE A 73 -1.73 -16.62 -4.25
C PHE A 73 -0.58 -16.15 -3.36
N ALA A 74 -0.89 -15.53 -2.22
CA ALA A 74 0.11 -15.05 -1.27
C ALA A 74 1.06 -16.18 -0.83
N THR A 75 0.51 -17.34 -0.52
CA THR A 75 1.27 -18.50 -0.02
C THR A 75 2.17 -19.18 -1.05
N GLN A 76 2.19 -18.72 -2.29
CA GLN A 76 3.17 -19.14 -3.28
C GLN A 76 4.53 -18.47 -3.09
N PHE A 77 4.59 -17.39 -2.32
CA PHE A 77 5.84 -16.69 -2.02
C PHE A 77 6.49 -17.23 -0.74
N GLY A 78 7.82 -17.45 -0.79
CA GLY A 78 8.59 -18.04 0.31
C GLY A 78 8.66 -17.19 1.58
N TYR A 79 8.45 -15.87 1.47
CA TYR A 79 8.42 -14.97 2.62
C TYR A 79 7.09 -14.98 3.41
N VAL A 80 6.05 -15.59 2.84
CA VAL A 80 4.71 -15.60 3.47
C VAL A 80 4.57 -16.77 4.44
N ASN A 81 4.34 -16.45 5.70
CA ASN A 81 4.03 -17.45 6.72
C ASN A 81 2.50 -17.55 6.92
N LYS A 82 1.94 -18.70 6.58
CA LYS A 82 0.50 -18.98 6.71
C LYS A 82 -0.06 -18.79 8.13
N ARG A 83 0.79 -18.90 9.16
CA ARG A 83 0.38 -18.81 10.57
C ARG A 83 -0.12 -17.42 10.96
N HIS A 84 0.29 -16.38 10.24
CA HIS A 84 -0.09 -15.00 10.52
C HIS A 84 -1.52 -14.67 10.08
N PHE A 85 -2.06 -15.41 9.11
CA PHE A 85 -3.40 -15.14 8.60
C PHE A 85 -4.49 -15.53 9.60
N GLY A 86 -5.40 -14.59 9.87
CA GLY A 86 -6.43 -14.74 10.90
C GLY A 86 -5.91 -14.52 12.33
N LYS A 87 -4.65 -14.08 12.49
CA LYS A 87 -4.02 -13.72 13.77
C LYS A 87 -3.42 -12.31 13.68
N GLU A 88 -2.16 -12.22 13.25
CA GLU A 88 -1.46 -10.94 13.08
C GLU A 88 -1.90 -10.21 11.81
N ILE A 89 -2.33 -10.94 10.76
CA ILE A 89 -2.84 -10.35 9.52
C ILE A 89 -4.33 -10.67 9.39
N ILE A 90 -5.16 -9.64 9.50
CA ILE A 90 -6.62 -9.74 9.36
C ILE A 90 -7.01 -9.19 8.00
N TYR A 91 -7.79 -9.97 7.24
CA TYR A 91 -8.39 -9.57 5.97
C TYR A 91 -9.86 -9.25 6.16
N VAL A 92 -10.30 -8.10 5.64
CA VAL A 92 -11.70 -7.66 5.69
C VAL A 92 -12.14 -7.23 4.31
N ASP A 93 -13.26 -7.76 3.84
CA ASP A 93 -13.89 -7.37 2.58
C ASP A 93 -14.82 -6.16 2.81
N MET A 94 -14.55 -5.08 2.10
CA MET A 94 -15.37 -3.86 2.09
C MET A 94 -16.24 -3.72 0.85
N GLY A 95 -16.22 -4.66 -0.08
CA GLY A 95 -16.85 -4.49 -1.39
C GLY A 95 -18.34 -4.20 -1.33
N GLU A 96 -19.08 -4.76 -0.38
CA GLU A 96 -20.50 -4.48 -0.21
C GLU A 96 -20.75 -3.03 0.24
N ILE A 97 -20.00 -2.55 1.24
CA ILE A 97 -20.19 -1.17 1.75
C ILE A 97 -19.68 -0.13 0.76
N VAL A 98 -18.63 -0.44 0.00
CA VAL A 98 -18.12 0.42 -1.08
C VAL A 98 -19.20 0.63 -2.14
N ARG A 99 -19.89 -0.45 -2.58
CA ARG A 99 -20.97 -0.36 -3.59
C ARG A 99 -22.16 0.48 -3.15
N LYS A 100 -22.37 0.69 -1.85
CA LYS A 100 -23.42 1.60 -1.34
C LYS A 100 -23.08 3.08 -1.62
N GLY A 101 -21.83 3.40 -1.91
CA GLY A 101 -21.35 4.73 -2.31
C GLY A 101 -21.53 5.84 -1.26
N LYS A 102 -21.69 5.49 0.01
CA LYS A 102 -21.91 6.45 1.10
C LYS A 102 -20.62 6.70 1.87
N PRO A 103 -20.00 7.90 1.74
CA PRO A 103 -18.72 8.21 2.38
C PRO A 103 -18.73 8.00 3.90
N ALA A 104 -19.79 8.47 4.59
CA ALA A 104 -19.89 8.36 6.05
C ALA A 104 -19.95 6.91 6.55
N ASP A 105 -20.70 6.05 5.84
CA ASP A 105 -20.82 4.64 6.21
C ASP A 105 -19.48 3.91 6.05
N LEU A 106 -18.75 4.20 4.95
CA LEU A 106 -17.44 3.60 4.71
C LEU A 106 -16.38 4.09 5.70
N LEU A 107 -16.38 5.39 6.04
CA LEU A 107 -15.49 5.94 7.07
C LEU A 107 -15.75 5.31 8.43
N SER A 108 -17.03 5.14 8.81
CA SER A 108 -17.42 4.50 10.07
C SER A 108 -17.02 3.03 10.11
N PHE A 109 -17.19 2.32 9.00
CA PHE A 109 -16.75 0.93 8.89
C PHE A 109 -15.23 0.78 9.06
N VAL A 110 -14.45 1.63 8.39
CA VAL A 110 -12.97 1.61 8.53
C VAL A 110 -12.57 1.91 9.97
N ASP A 111 -13.18 2.92 10.60
CA ASP A 111 -12.93 3.25 12.00
C ASP A 111 -13.23 2.07 12.95
N GLU A 112 -14.33 1.37 12.74
CA GLU A 112 -14.71 0.20 13.54
C GLU A 112 -13.67 -0.94 13.41
N GLN A 113 -13.25 -1.24 12.16
CA GLN A 113 -12.25 -2.28 11.92
C GLN A 113 -10.89 -1.90 12.54
N VAL A 114 -10.44 -0.66 12.34
CA VAL A 114 -9.17 -0.19 12.90
C VAL A 114 -9.24 -0.14 14.43
N GLY A 115 -10.34 0.34 15.01
CA GLY A 115 -10.54 0.41 16.46
C GLY A 115 -10.59 -0.97 17.13
N THR A 116 -11.11 -1.97 16.42
CA THR A 116 -11.20 -3.36 16.94
C THR A 116 -9.85 -4.08 16.90
N ILE A 117 -9.10 -3.91 15.81
CA ILE A 117 -7.86 -4.64 15.52
C ILE A 117 -6.63 -3.90 16.05
N MET A 118 -6.68 -2.56 16.13
CA MET A 118 -5.57 -1.65 16.48
C MET A 118 -4.28 -1.96 15.70
N PRO A 119 -4.34 -1.95 14.36
CA PRO A 119 -3.23 -2.35 13.52
C PRO A 119 -2.16 -1.27 13.47
N GLN A 120 -0.89 -1.67 13.41
CA GLN A 120 0.24 -0.80 13.11
C GLN A 120 0.46 -0.63 11.59
N ARG A 121 -0.03 -1.60 10.80
CA ARG A 121 0.04 -1.56 9.32
C ARG A 121 -1.32 -1.80 8.71
N ILE A 122 -1.70 -0.92 7.80
CA ILE A 122 -2.98 -0.98 7.10
C ILE A 122 -2.74 -1.00 5.58
N VAL A 123 -3.51 -1.79 4.87
CA VAL A 123 -3.60 -1.76 3.41
C VAL A 123 -5.06 -1.59 3.01
N ILE A 124 -5.32 -0.69 2.06
CA ILE A 124 -6.64 -0.57 1.39
C ILE A 124 -6.41 -0.77 -0.11
N ASP A 125 -6.94 -1.85 -0.67
CA ASP A 125 -6.61 -2.32 -2.04
C ASP A 125 -7.87 -2.67 -2.86
N PRO A 126 -8.12 -1.97 -3.99
CA PRO A 126 -7.59 -0.66 -4.35
C PRO A 126 -8.53 0.50 -3.96
N ILE A 127 -7.96 1.61 -3.52
CA ILE A 127 -8.73 2.80 -3.13
C ILE A 127 -9.41 3.48 -4.34
N THR A 128 -8.87 3.34 -5.53
CA THR A 128 -9.41 3.95 -6.75
C THR A 128 -10.79 3.41 -7.13
N VAL A 129 -11.12 2.16 -6.79
CA VAL A 129 -12.46 1.59 -7.01
C VAL A 129 -13.52 2.33 -6.19
N VAL A 130 -13.18 2.80 -5.00
CA VAL A 130 -14.10 3.59 -4.17
C VAL A 130 -14.56 4.86 -4.91
N GLY A 131 -13.67 5.47 -5.70
CA GLY A 131 -13.97 6.65 -6.50
C GLY A 131 -15.08 6.44 -7.53
N GLU A 132 -15.21 5.23 -8.07
CA GLU A 132 -16.25 4.90 -9.05
C GLU A 132 -17.67 4.96 -8.46
N PHE A 133 -17.80 4.75 -7.15
CA PHE A 133 -19.08 4.78 -6.42
C PHE A 133 -19.35 6.10 -5.70
N MET A 134 -18.32 6.93 -5.46
CA MET A 134 -18.44 8.18 -4.68
C MET A 134 -18.47 9.45 -5.53
N GLU A 135 -18.11 9.37 -6.81
CA GLU A 135 -18.13 10.49 -7.77
C GLU A 135 -17.51 11.78 -7.18
N LYS A 136 -18.27 12.88 -7.16
CA LYS A 136 -17.83 14.18 -6.64
C LYS A 136 -17.42 14.20 -5.17
N ASN A 137 -17.83 13.23 -4.39
CA ASN A 137 -17.49 13.14 -2.97
C ASN A 137 -16.15 12.40 -2.71
N TYR A 138 -15.55 11.81 -3.72
CA TYR A 138 -14.35 10.99 -3.56
C TYR A 138 -13.17 11.76 -2.97
N ARG A 139 -12.93 12.99 -3.46
CA ARG A 139 -11.81 13.80 -2.97
C ARG A 139 -11.94 14.18 -1.49
N SER A 140 -13.12 14.59 -1.04
CA SER A 140 -13.37 14.89 0.39
C SER A 140 -13.26 13.63 1.24
N PHE A 141 -13.82 12.52 0.77
CA PHE A 141 -13.70 11.23 1.42
C PHE A 141 -12.23 10.81 1.62
N LEU A 142 -11.37 10.94 0.61
CA LEU A 142 -9.94 10.62 0.71
C LEU A 142 -9.24 11.47 1.76
N PHE A 143 -9.59 12.74 1.85
CA PHE A 143 -9.03 13.66 2.83
C PHE A 143 -9.42 13.25 4.26
N ASP A 144 -10.70 12.97 4.48
CA ASP A 144 -11.23 12.54 5.77
C ASP A 144 -10.64 11.17 6.17
N LEU A 145 -10.58 10.23 5.24
CA LEU A 145 -9.97 8.92 5.44
C LEU A 145 -8.50 9.04 5.86
N SER A 146 -7.71 9.83 5.12
CA SER A 146 -6.29 10.02 5.43
C SER A 146 -6.06 10.64 6.80
N ASN A 147 -6.88 11.61 7.20
CA ASN A 147 -6.78 12.21 8.53
C ASN A 147 -7.13 11.19 9.63
N LYS A 148 -8.19 10.41 9.46
CA LYS A 148 -8.56 9.33 10.39
C LYS A 148 -7.44 8.30 10.54
N LEU A 149 -6.91 7.79 9.44
CA LEU A 149 -5.85 6.77 9.43
C LEU A 149 -4.57 7.25 10.13
N LYS A 150 -4.20 8.52 9.99
CA LYS A 150 -3.06 9.09 10.73
C LYS A 150 -3.31 9.19 12.23
N ASN A 151 -4.53 9.53 12.63
CA ASN A 151 -4.90 9.59 14.05
C ASN A 151 -4.83 8.22 14.74
N TRP A 152 -5.00 7.13 13.99
CA TRP A 152 -4.86 5.76 14.50
C TRP A 152 -3.42 5.29 14.68
N GLN A 153 -2.43 6.16 14.42
CA GLN A 153 -1.00 5.84 14.62
C GLN A 153 -0.58 4.56 13.88
N ALA A 154 -0.86 4.53 12.59
CA ALA A 154 -0.49 3.43 11.70
C ALA A 154 0.25 3.94 10.45
N VAL A 155 0.99 3.05 9.80
CA VAL A 155 1.42 3.25 8.41
C VAL A 155 0.41 2.59 7.49
N THR A 156 -0.21 3.39 6.61
CA THR A 156 -1.23 2.92 5.69
C THR A 156 -0.77 3.00 4.25
N LEU A 157 -0.93 1.89 3.51
CA LEU A 157 -0.79 1.85 2.06
C LEU A 157 -2.17 1.87 1.42
N LEU A 158 -2.42 2.85 0.56
CA LEU A 158 -3.57 2.90 -0.34
C LEU A 158 -3.10 2.48 -1.72
N THR A 159 -3.62 1.41 -2.30
CA THR A 159 -3.25 1.09 -3.68
C THR A 159 -4.16 1.81 -4.66
N GLY A 160 -3.59 2.23 -5.79
CA GLY A 160 -4.32 2.93 -6.84
C GLY A 160 -4.00 2.39 -8.23
N GLU A 161 -5.04 2.14 -9.01
CA GLU A 161 -4.89 1.83 -10.42
C GLU A 161 -4.57 3.09 -11.22
N VAL A 162 -3.57 3.01 -12.09
CA VAL A 162 -3.20 4.08 -13.02
C VAL A 162 -3.90 3.80 -14.35
N LYS A 163 -4.74 4.73 -14.79
CA LYS A 163 -5.45 4.64 -16.07
C LYS A 163 -4.51 4.96 -17.24
N PRO A 164 -4.84 4.50 -18.47
CA PRO A 164 -4.10 4.91 -19.66
C PRO A 164 -4.00 6.44 -19.74
N ASN A 165 -2.80 6.95 -20.05
CA ASN A 165 -2.49 8.38 -20.14
C ASN A 165 -2.50 9.17 -18.81
N GLU A 166 -2.68 8.51 -17.66
CA GLU A 166 -2.46 9.11 -16.36
C GLU A 166 -1.03 8.83 -15.87
N LEU A 167 -0.46 9.78 -15.18
CA LEU A 167 0.83 9.60 -14.51
C LEU A 167 0.66 8.83 -13.20
N TYR A 168 -0.36 9.19 -12.44
CA TYR A 168 -0.83 8.57 -11.20
C TYR A 168 -2.22 9.10 -10.83
N PRO A 169 -2.99 8.43 -9.96
CA PRO A 169 -4.29 8.90 -9.49
C PRO A 169 -4.15 10.19 -8.66
N ALA A 170 -4.34 11.36 -9.33
CA ALA A 170 -4.02 12.67 -8.75
C ALA A 170 -4.81 12.99 -7.48
N GLU A 171 -6.09 12.60 -7.41
CA GLU A 171 -6.93 12.85 -6.24
C GLU A 171 -6.41 12.11 -5.01
N ALA A 172 -6.06 10.82 -5.16
CA ALA A 172 -5.49 10.03 -4.09
C ALA A 172 -4.10 10.54 -3.69
N ALA A 173 -3.26 10.91 -4.66
CA ALA A 173 -1.92 11.45 -4.41
C ALA A 173 -1.96 12.77 -3.62
N TYR A 174 -2.98 13.61 -3.85
CA TYR A 174 -3.14 14.86 -3.12
C TYR A 174 -3.40 14.62 -1.62
N ALA A 175 -4.22 13.64 -1.28
CA ALA A 175 -4.62 13.34 0.09
C ALA A 175 -3.55 12.61 0.93
N THR A 176 -2.50 12.06 0.29
CA THR A 176 -1.50 11.20 0.94
C THR A 176 -0.21 11.92 1.29
N ASP A 177 0.57 11.36 2.23
CA ASP A 177 1.88 11.87 2.66
C ASP A 177 3.00 11.40 1.73
N GLY A 178 2.85 10.22 1.14
CA GLY A 178 3.78 9.63 0.18
C GLY A 178 3.09 9.16 -1.09
N VAL A 179 3.86 9.11 -2.19
CA VAL A 179 3.44 8.55 -3.48
C VAL A 179 4.57 7.70 -4.03
N ILE A 180 4.31 6.42 -4.21
CA ILE A 180 5.20 5.44 -4.82
C ILE A 180 4.53 4.93 -6.09
N LEU A 181 5.28 4.88 -7.17
CA LEU A 181 4.84 4.47 -8.48
C LEU A 181 5.52 3.16 -8.88
N LEU A 182 4.71 2.17 -9.26
CA LEU A 182 5.17 0.96 -9.92
C LEU A 182 4.81 1.00 -11.40
N ARG A 183 5.78 0.82 -12.28
CA ARG A 183 5.61 0.95 -13.72
C ARG A 183 6.21 -0.21 -14.49
N PHE A 184 5.64 -0.42 -15.67
CA PHE A 184 6.33 -1.13 -16.76
C PHE A 184 6.94 -0.10 -17.72
N ILE A 185 8.13 -0.39 -18.20
CA ILE A 185 8.78 0.34 -19.28
C ILE A 185 9.26 -0.70 -20.30
N GLU A 186 9.00 -0.45 -21.56
CA GLU A 186 9.53 -1.28 -22.65
C GLU A 186 10.94 -0.79 -23.01
N GLU A 187 11.94 -1.65 -22.83
CA GLU A 187 13.34 -1.41 -23.13
C GLU A 187 13.90 -2.62 -23.87
N ASP A 188 14.51 -2.38 -25.02
CA ASP A 188 15.14 -3.42 -25.86
C ASP A 188 14.23 -4.62 -26.15
N GLY A 189 12.93 -4.35 -26.39
CA GLY A 189 11.92 -5.38 -26.67
C GLY A 189 11.50 -6.20 -25.45
N ALA A 190 11.94 -5.84 -24.24
CA ALA A 190 11.53 -6.46 -22.98
C ALA A 190 10.74 -5.47 -22.11
N ARG A 191 9.76 -6.01 -21.40
CA ARG A 191 8.98 -5.21 -20.42
C ARG A 191 9.64 -5.34 -19.05
N ARG A 192 10.25 -4.23 -18.59
CA ARG A 192 10.90 -4.13 -17.28
C ARG A 192 10.03 -3.41 -16.27
N LYS A 193 10.17 -3.77 -15.00
CA LYS A 193 9.44 -3.14 -13.88
C LYS A 193 10.32 -2.14 -13.16
N TYR A 194 9.72 -1.03 -12.77
CA TYR A 194 10.39 0.06 -12.06
C TYR A 194 9.55 0.53 -10.88
N ILE A 195 10.25 0.99 -9.85
CA ILE A 195 9.71 1.75 -8.73
C ILE A 195 10.25 3.17 -8.77
N GLU A 196 9.41 4.15 -8.43
CA GLU A 196 9.78 5.55 -8.34
C GLU A 196 9.08 6.17 -7.13
N ILE A 197 9.81 6.87 -6.26
CA ILE A 197 9.24 7.62 -5.15
C ILE A 197 9.05 9.05 -5.65
N LEU A 198 7.78 9.45 -5.85
CA LEU A 198 7.47 10.82 -6.32
C LEU A 198 7.36 11.82 -5.18
N LYS A 199 6.99 11.33 -3.99
CA LYS A 199 6.74 12.15 -2.82
C LYS A 199 6.88 11.29 -1.57
N MET A 200 7.54 11.83 -0.56
CA MET A 200 7.51 11.28 0.80
C MET A 200 7.78 12.42 1.78
N ARG A 201 6.73 12.88 2.48
CA ARG A 201 6.83 13.99 3.43
C ARG A 201 7.82 13.66 4.54
N GLY A 202 8.68 14.62 4.90
CA GLY A 202 9.66 14.45 5.96
C GLY A 202 10.77 13.43 5.66
N THR A 203 11.02 13.14 4.36
CA THR A 203 12.03 12.17 3.93
C THR A 203 12.82 12.72 2.74
N ASN A 204 14.14 12.68 2.83
CA ASN A 204 15.03 12.90 1.69
C ASN A 204 15.14 11.59 0.89
N HIS A 205 14.05 11.24 0.20
CA HIS A 205 13.98 9.98 -0.54
C HIS A 205 14.85 10.00 -1.80
N ALA A 206 15.28 8.80 -2.23
CA ALA A 206 16.01 8.66 -3.50
C ALA A 206 15.15 9.13 -4.67
N SER A 207 15.74 9.92 -5.56
CA SER A 207 15.11 10.39 -6.78
C SER A 207 15.29 9.42 -7.94
N GLY A 208 14.38 9.51 -8.92
CA GLY A 208 14.44 8.73 -10.16
C GLY A 208 13.91 7.30 -10.01
N ARG A 209 14.01 6.57 -11.11
CA ARG A 209 13.45 5.21 -11.23
C ARG A 209 14.50 4.19 -10.86
N GLN A 210 14.11 3.20 -10.07
CA GLN A 210 14.93 2.04 -9.76
C GLN A 210 14.27 0.78 -10.35
N SER A 211 15.08 -0.09 -10.94
CA SER A 211 14.60 -1.38 -11.44
C SER A 211 14.15 -2.26 -10.28
N ILE A 212 13.06 -2.98 -10.48
CA ILE A 212 12.58 -3.97 -9.52
C ILE A 212 12.40 -5.33 -10.18
N ASP A 213 12.52 -6.37 -9.37
CA ASP A 213 12.14 -7.72 -9.76
C ASP A 213 11.13 -8.29 -8.76
N ILE A 214 10.37 -9.31 -9.18
CA ILE A 214 9.46 -10.05 -8.33
C ILE A 214 9.94 -11.50 -8.30
N THR A 215 10.58 -11.85 -7.19
CA THR A 215 11.12 -13.20 -6.98
C THR A 215 10.17 -14.04 -6.15
N LYS A 216 10.23 -15.35 -6.32
CA LYS A 216 9.43 -16.27 -5.51
C LYS A 216 9.87 -16.26 -4.03
N GLN A 217 11.14 -16.02 -3.77
CA GLN A 217 11.71 -16.03 -2.42
C GLN A 217 11.39 -14.76 -1.63
N ASP A 218 11.64 -13.60 -2.22
CA ASP A 218 11.59 -12.32 -1.50
C ASP A 218 10.36 -11.46 -1.82
N GLY A 219 9.58 -11.86 -2.84
CA GLY A 219 8.57 -11.01 -3.43
C GLY A 219 9.22 -9.90 -4.25
N ILE A 220 8.78 -8.66 -4.05
CA ILE A 220 9.36 -7.50 -4.73
C ILE A 220 10.73 -7.14 -4.14
N VAL A 221 11.69 -6.84 -5.00
CA VAL A 221 13.06 -6.45 -4.65
C VAL A 221 13.47 -5.27 -5.51
N VAL A 222 14.06 -4.24 -4.91
CA VAL A 222 14.67 -3.13 -5.64
C VAL A 222 16.09 -3.52 -6.01
N LEU A 223 16.40 -3.47 -7.31
CA LEU A 223 17.72 -3.80 -7.82
C LEU A 223 18.64 -2.58 -7.69
N LYS A 224 19.78 -2.73 -7.02
CA LYS A 224 20.77 -1.64 -6.96
C LYS A 224 21.30 -1.38 -8.37
N SER A 225 21.17 -0.15 -8.86
CA SER A 225 21.87 0.27 -10.07
C SER A 225 23.38 0.08 -9.84
N LYS A 226 24.03 -0.72 -10.65
CA LYS A 226 25.48 -0.66 -10.74
C LYS A 226 25.81 0.63 -11.49
N PHE A 227 26.17 1.69 -10.75
CA PHE A 227 26.89 2.83 -11.31
C PHE A 227 28.33 2.44 -11.57
#